data_b0a6842a981d609d6c3576398588f2da
#
_entry.id   b0a6842a981d609d6c3576398588f2da
#
_cell.length_a   1.000
_cell.length_b   1.000
_cell.length_c   1.000
_cell.angle_alpha   90.00
_cell.angle_beta   90.00
_cell.angle_gamma   90.00
#
_symmetry.space_group_name_H-M   'P 1'
#
loop_
_entity.id
_entity.type
_entity.pdbx_description
1 polymer ?
#
loop_
_entity_poly.entity_id
_entity_poly.type
_entity_poly.pdbx_seq_one_letter_code
_entity_poly.pdbx_strand_id
1 'polypeptide(L)'
;MNRFLLGAALTGTLMLSSCGSKEHTSYGNRTLQVFNQTPVRFAPDKYPDGINESASDSVIHLTNGRIILKKITLPPYQRNVKVKAKVTLASNGDRWDKSGSCFVLPKSSAINLLNIAKGEQKFPAVDSTKLEKLIGVLAGENYKPTVELLRFMTPFGVGFYSNDNDSLSSTRKPVYIDKWAKNVVWEQDITDLYSMLEREAYVGIFIDTWTPEGYVASLVLDIEESQIGVDAIKQKHVEPLINTVYYMGQTYPDIFARKDVSTTFNIPAGARNVKLKYIVTGHGGHSGGDEFVEKRNIISIDGKEVLNFIPWRDDCASFRRFNPATGVWLRERLAAYIGKGGYQKKLVEEPLASSDLSRSNWCPGSDVKPVEVALPSLGEGSHTITFSIPEAQNIIDNELNHWLISAYLVWDK
;
A
#
# COMPACT_ATOMS: atom_id res chain seq x y z
N MET A 1 24.08 60.66 73.80
CA MET A 1 24.86 59.51 73.31
C MET A 1 23.94 58.65 72.51
N ASN A 2 23.90 58.88 71.20
CA ASN A 2 23.04 58.15 70.25
C ASN A 2 23.90 57.20 69.44
N ARG A 3 23.58 55.91 69.46
CA ARG A 3 24.18 54.92 68.57
C ARG A 3 23.24 54.64 67.43
N PHE A 4 23.64 55.01 66.21
CA PHE A 4 23.00 54.62 64.97
C PHE A 4 23.45 53.16 64.61
N LEU A 5 22.46 52.28 64.38
CA LEU A 5 22.66 50.98 63.77
C LEU A 5 22.29 51.11 62.28
N LEU A 6 23.30 50.91 61.43
CA LEU A 6 23.11 50.75 59.97
C LEU A 6 22.65 49.34 59.70
N GLY A 7 21.46 49.19 59.19
CA GLY A 7 20.98 47.94 58.64
C GLY A 7 21.35 47.85 57.15
N ALA A 8 22.17 46.90 56.77
CA ALA A 8 22.49 46.57 55.37
C ALA A 8 21.35 45.68 54.79
N ALA A 9 20.62 46.20 53.82
CA ALA A 9 19.65 45.42 53.04
C ALA A 9 20.38 44.70 51.94
N LEU A 10 20.40 43.36 52.03
CA LEU A 10 20.88 42.45 50.95
C LEU A 10 19.73 42.24 49.96
N THR A 11 19.76 42.93 48.84
CA THR A 11 18.86 42.66 47.68
C THR A 11 19.38 41.45 46.92
N GLY A 12 18.83 40.26 47.21
CA GLY A 12 19.01 39.05 46.42
C GLY A 12 18.27 39.14 45.09
N THR A 13 19.00 39.33 44.01
CA THR A 13 18.43 39.25 42.64
C THR A 13 18.23 37.77 42.30
N LEU A 14 16.96 37.31 42.37
CA LEU A 14 16.60 36.01 41.82
C LEU A 14 16.70 36.11 40.28
N MET A 15 17.74 35.55 39.72
CA MET A 15 17.76 35.23 38.29
C MET A 15 16.80 34.08 38.02
N LEU A 16 15.59 34.39 37.61
CA LEU A 16 14.70 33.43 36.96
C LEU A 16 15.30 33.10 35.59
N SER A 17 16.05 32.01 35.53
CA SER A 17 16.39 31.37 34.23
C SER A 17 15.07 30.86 33.63
N SER A 18 14.42 31.66 32.77
CA SER A 18 13.36 31.15 31.92
C SER A 18 13.96 30.11 30.99
N CYS A 19 13.71 28.83 31.25
CA CYS A 19 13.82 27.81 30.25
C CYS A 19 12.83 28.15 29.13
N GLY A 20 13.28 28.92 28.14
CA GLY A 20 12.50 29.19 26.94
C GLY A 20 12.28 27.89 26.19
N SER A 21 11.13 27.28 26.37
CA SER A 21 10.66 26.25 25.49
C SER A 21 10.64 26.82 24.07
N LYS A 22 11.43 26.27 23.15
CA LYS A 22 11.35 26.65 21.73
C LYS A 22 9.93 26.36 21.26
N GLU A 23 9.15 27.41 21.03
CA GLU A 23 7.86 27.25 20.39
C GLU A 23 8.08 26.76 18.95
N HIS A 24 7.59 25.56 18.66
CA HIS A 24 7.61 25.02 17.30
C HIS A 24 6.51 25.69 16.48
N THR A 25 6.86 26.09 15.25
CA THR A 25 5.92 26.70 14.31
C THR A 25 4.78 25.72 14.02
N SER A 26 3.54 26.20 14.19
CA SER A 26 2.34 25.45 13.80
C SER A 26 1.95 25.80 12.37
N TYR A 27 1.67 24.75 11.58
CA TYR A 27 1.15 24.87 10.22
C TYR A 27 -0.33 24.52 10.13
N GLY A 28 -0.90 23.98 11.22
CA GLY A 28 -2.31 23.59 11.32
C GLY A 28 -2.65 22.31 10.55
N ASN A 29 -3.88 21.85 10.77
CA ASN A 29 -4.42 20.70 10.05
C ASN A 29 -4.60 21.03 8.57
N ARG A 30 -4.41 20.05 7.70
CA ARG A 30 -4.59 20.19 6.26
C ARG A 30 -5.24 18.96 5.65
N THR A 31 -6.14 19.21 4.70
CA THR A 31 -6.65 18.21 3.77
C THR A 31 -6.14 18.54 2.37
N LEU A 32 -5.33 17.66 1.80
CA LEU A 32 -4.77 17.84 0.47
C LEU A 32 -5.45 16.89 -0.52
N GLN A 33 -6.21 17.44 -1.46
CA GLN A 33 -6.74 16.69 -2.61
C GLN A 33 -5.63 16.49 -3.64
N VAL A 34 -5.04 15.29 -3.69
CA VAL A 34 -3.97 14.96 -4.65
C VAL A 34 -4.58 14.66 -6.03
N PHE A 35 -5.52 13.71 -6.07
CA PHE A 35 -6.30 13.38 -7.26
C PHE A 35 -7.78 13.56 -6.98
N ASN A 36 -8.53 14.05 -7.96
CA ASN A 36 -9.97 14.22 -7.88
C ASN A 36 -10.64 13.60 -9.09
N GLN A 37 -11.26 12.44 -8.92
CA GLN A 37 -11.91 11.67 -9.98
C GLN A 37 -11.05 11.54 -11.26
N THR A 38 -9.76 11.28 -11.06
CA THR A 38 -8.79 11.19 -12.14
C THR A 38 -8.85 9.81 -12.80
N PRO A 39 -8.97 9.72 -14.13
CA PRO A 39 -8.98 8.44 -14.83
C PRO A 39 -7.64 7.69 -14.72
N VAL A 40 -7.70 6.39 -14.40
CA VAL A 40 -6.60 5.43 -14.47
C VAL A 40 -7.02 4.32 -15.41
N ARG A 41 -6.35 4.18 -16.56
CA ARG A 41 -6.79 3.31 -17.65
C ARG A 41 -5.64 2.92 -18.57
N PHE A 42 -5.82 1.87 -19.36
CA PHE A 42 -4.88 1.51 -20.41
C PHE A 42 -5.30 2.16 -21.73
N ALA A 43 -4.62 3.19 -22.16
CA ALA A 43 -4.93 3.96 -23.35
C ALA A 43 -3.65 4.42 -24.08
N PRO A 44 -2.92 3.50 -24.76
CA PRO A 44 -1.63 3.79 -25.38
C PRO A 44 -1.71 4.88 -26.45
N ASP A 45 -2.83 4.97 -27.17
CA ASP A 45 -3.04 6.03 -28.18
C ASP A 45 -3.11 7.43 -27.55
N LYS A 46 -3.60 7.53 -26.32
CA LYS A 46 -3.72 8.79 -25.58
C LYS A 46 -2.49 9.07 -24.73
N TYR A 47 -1.90 8.02 -24.17
CA TYR A 47 -0.76 8.07 -23.27
C TYR A 47 0.32 7.12 -23.78
N PRO A 48 1.06 7.51 -24.85
CA PRO A 48 2.18 6.70 -25.35
C PRO A 48 3.24 6.50 -24.26
N ASP A 49 4.18 5.60 -24.51
CA ASP A 49 5.28 5.37 -23.57
C ASP A 49 6.06 6.67 -23.29
N GLY A 50 6.51 6.81 -22.05
CA GLY A 50 7.17 8.00 -21.56
C GLY A 50 6.28 8.84 -20.64
N ILE A 51 6.53 10.15 -20.60
CA ILE A 51 5.80 11.10 -19.76
C ILE A 51 4.72 11.81 -20.54
N ASN A 52 3.50 11.73 -20.03
CA ASN A 52 2.35 12.44 -20.58
C ASN A 52 1.76 13.33 -19.46
N GLU A 53 2.16 14.59 -19.42
CA GLU A 53 1.68 15.54 -18.39
C GLU A 53 0.46 16.29 -18.88
N SER A 54 -0.58 16.33 -18.05
CA SER A 54 -1.78 17.11 -18.28
C SER A 54 -1.53 18.59 -17.93
N ALA A 55 -1.76 19.48 -18.89
CA ALA A 55 -1.57 20.92 -18.69
C ALA A 55 -2.57 21.54 -17.70
N SER A 56 -3.73 20.90 -17.48
CA SER A 56 -4.81 21.48 -16.68
C SER A 56 -4.66 21.25 -15.15
N ASP A 57 -4.04 20.12 -14.76
CA ASP A 57 -4.01 19.68 -13.35
C ASP A 57 -2.65 19.15 -12.91
N SER A 58 -1.64 19.21 -13.76
CA SER A 58 -0.26 18.73 -13.52
C SER A 58 -0.21 17.24 -13.16
N VAL A 59 -1.16 16.44 -13.64
CA VAL A 59 -1.13 15.00 -13.51
C VAL A 59 -0.25 14.42 -14.59
N ILE A 60 0.69 13.60 -14.19
CA ILE A 60 1.59 12.85 -15.08
C ILE A 60 1.02 11.44 -15.26
N HIS A 61 0.81 11.03 -16.49
CA HIS A 61 0.42 9.67 -16.84
C HIS A 61 1.63 8.90 -17.34
N LEU A 62 1.86 7.71 -16.75
CA LEU A 62 2.92 6.78 -17.15
C LEU A 62 2.30 5.43 -17.51
N THR A 63 3.08 4.59 -18.19
CA THR A 63 2.71 3.20 -18.51
C THR A 63 1.33 3.13 -19.19
N ASN A 64 1.21 3.90 -20.29
CA ASN A 64 -0.03 3.99 -21.08
C ASN A 64 -1.26 4.42 -20.28
N GLY A 65 -1.07 5.22 -19.21
CA GLY A 65 -2.14 5.77 -18.37
C GLY A 65 -2.54 4.90 -17.18
N ARG A 66 -1.90 3.75 -16.95
CA ARG A 66 -2.12 2.90 -15.77
C ARG A 66 -1.55 3.46 -14.48
N ILE A 67 -0.64 4.42 -14.59
CA ILE A 67 -0.12 5.21 -13.47
C ILE A 67 -0.55 6.66 -13.65
N ILE A 68 -1.10 7.24 -12.59
CA ILE A 68 -1.21 8.69 -12.41
C ILE A 68 -0.26 9.11 -11.31
N LEU A 69 0.51 10.19 -11.55
CA LEU A 69 1.52 10.69 -10.64
C LEU A 69 1.38 12.20 -10.52
N LYS A 70 1.57 12.74 -9.33
CA LYS A 70 1.50 14.19 -9.08
C LYS A 70 2.56 14.62 -8.07
N LYS A 71 3.17 15.78 -8.33
CA LYS A 71 4.02 16.45 -7.35
C LYS A 71 3.14 17.13 -6.30
N ILE A 72 3.43 16.87 -5.04
CA ILE A 72 2.77 17.52 -3.90
C ILE A 72 3.79 18.33 -3.10
N THR A 73 3.30 19.31 -2.37
CA THR A 73 4.11 20.12 -1.45
C THR A 73 3.41 20.20 -0.10
N LEU A 74 4.06 19.68 0.94
CA LEU A 74 3.63 19.79 2.32
C LEU A 74 4.55 20.74 3.10
N PRO A 75 4.04 21.49 4.09
CA PRO A 75 4.90 22.28 4.96
C PRO A 75 5.84 21.36 5.76
N PRO A 76 7.01 21.88 6.17
CA PRO A 76 7.92 21.16 7.05
C PRO A 76 7.40 21.25 8.50
N TYR A 77 6.40 20.43 8.84
CA TYR A 77 5.82 20.39 10.17
C TYR A 77 6.91 20.20 11.23
N GLN A 78 6.84 20.99 12.29
CA GLN A 78 7.77 20.93 13.42
C GLN A 78 7.16 20.21 14.62
N ARG A 79 5.84 20.09 14.67
CA ARG A 79 5.09 19.32 15.67
C ARG A 79 4.70 17.96 15.13
N ASN A 80 4.43 17.03 16.03
CA ASN A 80 3.95 15.70 15.62
C ASN A 80 2.72 15.83 14.74
N VAL A 81 2.68 15.01 13.69
CA VAL A 81 1.53 14.93 12.77
C VAL A 81 1.00 13.51 12.74
N LYS A 82 -0.30 13.41 12.49
CA LYS A 82 -0.95 12.17 12.04
C LYS A 82 -1.33 12.33 10.59
N VAL A 83 -0.99 11.37 9.75
CA VAL A 83 -1.25 11.43 8.31
C VAL A 83 -2.04 10.22 7.88
N LYS A 84 -3.14 10.46 7.19
CA LYS A 84 -3.98 9.42 6.60
C LYS A 84 -4.06 9.59 5.10
N ALA A 85 -3.94 8.50 4.36
CA ALA A 85 -4.24 8.43 2.95
C ALA A 85 -5.62 7.82 2.75
N LYS A 86 -6.48 8.51 1.98
CA LYS A 86 -7.83 8.07 1.65
C LYS A 86 -7.98 7.98 0.14
N VAL A 87 -8.17 6.76 -0.35
CA VAL A 87 -8.42 6.48 -1.78
C VAL A 87 -9.91 6.19 -1.97
N THR A 88 -10.54 6.87 -2.91
CA THR A 88 -11.91 6.59 -3.36
C THR A 88 -11.84 6.14 -4.82
N LEU A 89 -12.51 5.03 -5.14
CA LEU A 89 -12.46 4.43 -6.47
C LEU A 89 -13.86 4.02 -6.94
N ALA A 90 -14.10 4.23 -8.24
CA ALA A 90 -15.19 3.65 -8.99
C ALA A 90 -14.67 3.09 -10.32
N SER A 91 -15.30 2.02 -10.81
CA SER A 91 -15.10 1.57 -12.19
C SER A 91 -15.63 2.61 -13.16
N ASN A 92 -14.93 2.78 -14.27
CA ASN A 92 -15.41 3.57 -15.43
C ASN A 92 -15.76 2.67 -16.62
N GLY A 93 -15.91 1.35 -16.37
CA GLY A 93 -16.23 0.33 -17.36
C GLY A 93 -15.39 -0.96 -17.24
N ASP A 94 -14.21 -0.91 -16.62
CA ASP A 94 -13.47 -2.14 -16.27
C ASP A 94 -14.27 -2.92 -15.22
N ARG A 95 -14.63 -4.15 -15.55
CA ARG A 95 -15.48 -5.01 -14.73
C ARG A 95 -14.70 -5.94 -13.78
N TRP A 96 -13.37 -6.03 -13.95
CA TRP A 96 -12.56 -7.03 -13.28
C TRP A 96 -11.94 -6.52 -11.97
N ASP A 97 -11.58 -7.42 -11.09
CA ASP A 97 -10.73 -7.16 -9.93
C ASP A 97 -9.28 -7.00 -10.39
N LYS A 98 -8.65 -5.93 -9.95
CA LYS A 98 -7.28 -5.56 -10.32
C LYS A 98 -6.48 -5.17 -9.09
N SER A 99 -5.19 -5.50 -9.08
CA SER A 99 -4.28 -4.97 -8.08
C SER A 99 -4.10 -3.46 -8.28
N GLY A 100 -4.11 -2.72 -7.17
CA GLY A 100 -3.88 -1.29 -7.13
C GLY A 100 -2.97 -0.88 -6.00
N SER A 101 -2.20 0.17 -6.21
CA SER A 101 -1.25 0.71 -5.25
C SER A 101 -1.27 2.23 -5.27
N CYS A 102 -1.46 2.84 -4.11
CA CYS A 102 -1.12 4.24 -3.86
C CYS A 102 0.30 4.27 -3.29
N PHE A 103 1.20 5.05 -3.87
CA PHE A 103 2.62 4.98 -3.55
C PHE A 103 3.30 6.35 -3.56
N VAL A 104 4.49 6.43 -2.97
CA VAL A 104 5.38 7.61 -3.01
C VAL A 104 6.74 7.22 -3.59
N LEU A 105 7.33 8.12 -4.38
CA LEU A 105 8.68 7.95 -4.89
C LEU A 105 9.70 8.32 -3.81
N PRO A 106 10.69 7.45 -3.51
CA PRO A 106 11.76 7.76 -2.56
C PRO A 106 12.61 8.94 -3.03
N LYS A 107 12.76 9.95 -2.19
CA LYS A 107 13.58 11.14 -2.47
C LYS A 107 15.07 10.85 -2.54
N SER A 108 15.50 9.84 -1.78
CA SER A 108 16.91 9.40 -1.74
C SER A 108 17.34 8.60 -2.95
N SER A 109 16.40 8.27 -3.86
CA SER A 109 16.69 7.50 -5.05
C SER A 109 17.07 8.41 -6.20
N ALA A 110 18.30 8.33 -6.67
CA ALA A 110 18.73 9.04 -7.89
C ALA A 110 18.04 8.48 -9.14
N ILE A 111 17.72 7.18 -9.13
CA ILE A 111 16.95 6.47 -10.16
C ILE A 111 15.54 6.24 -9.64
N ASN A 112 14.52 6.70 -10.35
CA ASN A 112 13.12 6.53 -9.99
C ASN A 112 12.24 6.38 -11.24
N LEU A 113 10.95 6.05 -11.05
CA LEU A 113 10.03 5.80 -12.16
C LEU A 113 9.91 7.00 -13.12
N LEU A 114 10.02 8.23 -12.60
CA LEU A 114 9.85 9.43 -13.40
C LEU A 114 11.02 9.63 -14.36
N ASN A 115 12.27 9.53 -13.89
CA ASN A 115 13.44 9.72 -14.78
C ASN A 115 13.68 8.52 -15.70
N ILE A 116 13.21 7.33 -15.30
CA ILE A 116 13.18 6.16 -16.21
C ILE A 116 12.16 6.41 -17.33
N ALA A 117 10.97 6.87 -17.02
CA ALA A 117 9.93 7.18 -18.01
C ALA A 117 10.38 8.30 -18.99
N LYS A 118 11.21 9.24 -18.53
CA LYS A 118 11.84 10.27 -19.38
C LYS A 118 12.94 9.72 -20.28
N GLY A 119 13.40 8.50 -20.06
CA GLY A 119 14.56 7.94 -20.74
C GLY A 119 15.92 8.50 -20.26
N GLU A 120 15.92 9.27 -19.17
CA GLU A 120 17.13 9.86 -18.56
C GLU A 120 17.96 8.83 -17.81
N GLN A 121 17.30 7.81 -17.27
CA GLN A 121 17.88 6.73 -16.49
C GLN A 121 17.33 5.37 -16.92
N LYS A 122 17.98 4.31 -16.48
CA LYS A 122 17.50 2.92 -16.59
C LYS A 122 17.47 2.28 -15.22
N PHE A 123 16.62 1.29 -15.02
CA PHE A 123 16.72 0.47 -13.83
C PHE A 123 18.13 -0.11 -13.70
N PRO A 124 18.67 -0.22 -12.47
CA PRO A 124 19.96 -0.83 -12.26
C PRO A 124 20.04 -2.22 -12.88
N ALA A 125 21.17 -2.53 -13.49
CA ALA A 125 21.44 -3.87 -13.95
C ALA A 125 21.38 -4.85 -12.77
N VAL A 126 20.75 -5.99 -12.99
CA VAL A 126 20.70 -7.09 -12.01
C VAL A 126 21.65 -8.16 -12.47
N ASP A 127 22.37 -8.78 -11.52
CA ASP A 127 23.16 -9.96 -11.80
C ASP A 127 22.26 -11.09 -12.29
N SER A 128 22.23 -11.29 -13.59
CA SER A 128 21.37 -12.27 -14.25
C SER A 128 21.64 -13.71 -13.80
N THR A 129 22.81 -13.98 -13.22
CA THR A 129 23.16 -15.30 -12.67
C THR A 129 22.51 -15.57 -11.32
N LYS A 130 22.20 -14.51 -10.56
CA LYS A 130 21.63 -14.60 -9.22
C LYS A 130 20.14 -14.29 -9.18
N LEU A 131 19.69 -13.31 -9.97
CA LEU A 131 18.35 -12.76 -9.90
C LEU A 131 17.86 -12.36 -11.29
N GLU A 132 17.64 -13.33 -12.18
CA GLU A 132 17.10 -13.06 -13.50
C GLU A 132 15.87 -12.13 -13.42
N LYS A 133 15.93 -11.01 -14.15
CA LYS A 133 14.82 -10.08 -14.37
C LYS A 133 14.25 -9.36 -13.13
N LEU A 134 14.99 -9.24 -12.03
CA LEU A 134 14.56 -8.43 -10.88
C LEU A 134 14.87 -6.92 -11.02
N ILE A 135 14.80 -6.41 -12.23
CA ILE A 135 15.06 -5.00 -12.52
C ILE A 135 14.02 -4.13 -11.82
N GLY A 136 14.49 -3.22 -10.95
CA GLY A 136 13.61 -2.28 -10.26
C GLY A 136 12.80 -2.87 -9.10
N VAL A 137 13.14 -4.06 -8.62
CA VAL A 137 12.47 -4.74 -7.51
C VAL A 137 13.17 -4.52 -6.19
N LEU A 138 14.48 -4.70 -6.13
CA LEU A 138 15.28 -4.59 -4.93
C LEU A 138 15.94 -3.22 -4.81
N ALA A 139 16.13 -2.77 -3.57
CA ALA A 139 17.00 -1.63 -3.30
C ALA A 139 18.44 -1.95 -3.72
N GLY A 140 19.14 -0.95 -4.23
CA GLY A 140 20.52 -1.04 -4.65
C GLY A 140 21.20 0.33 -4.64
N GLU A 141 22.42 0.40 -5.13
CA GLU A 141 23.10 1.66 -5.28
C GLU A 141 22.30 2.59 -6.20
N ASN A 142 22.08 3.82 -5.75
CA ASN A 142 21.34 4.87 -6.49
C ASN A 142 19.87 4.54 -6.80
N TYR A 143 19.35 3.40 -6.38
CA TYR A 143 17.96 3.01 -6.57
C TYR A 143 17.30 2.54 -5.27
N LYS A 144 16.13 3.07 -4.99
CA LYS A 144 15.23 2.60 -3.95
C LYS A 144 13.87 2.32 -4.60
N PRO A 145 13.25 1.16 -4.34
CA PRO A 145 11.90 0.88 -4.84
C PRO A 145 10.88 1.85 -4.24
N THR A 146 9.78 2.04 -4.96
CA THR A 146 8.65 2.83 -4.47
C THR A 146 8.13 2.28 -3.14
N VAL A 147 7.61 3.17 -2.28
CA VAL A 147 6.98 2.80 -1.01
C VAL A 147 5.47 2.94 -1.13
N GLU A 148 4.76 1.88 -0.83
CA GLU A 148 3.30 1.91 -0.84
C GLU A 148 2.75 2.64 0.39
N LEU A 149 1.87 3.60 0.13
CA LEU A 149 1.06 4.28 1.14
C LEU A 149 -0.19 3.47 1.47
N LEU A 150 -0.75 2.80 0.46
CA LEU A 150 -1.94 1.96 0.58
C LEU A 150 -2.00 0.99 -0.61
N ARG A 151 -2.12 -0.31 -0.34
CA ARG A 151 -2.46 -1.32 -1.35
C ARG A 151 -3.94 -1.63 -1.29
N PHE A 152 -4.56 -1.81 -2.46
CA PHE A 152 -5.97 -2.16 -2.58
C PHE A 152 -6.21 -3.11 -3.76
N MET A 153 -7.36 -3.78 -3.72
CA MET A 153 -7.86 -4.56 -4.84
C MET A 153 -9.14 -3.92 -5.35
N THR A 154 -9.19 -3.64 -6.64
CA THR A 154 -10.42 -3.09 -7.21
C THR A 154 -11.52 -4.13 -7.14
N PRO A 155 -12.77 -3.74 -6.87
CA PRO A 155 -13.88 -4.65 -6.92
C PRO A 155 -14.39 -4.84 -8.37
N PHE A 156 -15.18 -5.88 -8.57
CA PHE A 156 -15.82 -6.18 -9.85
C PHE A 156 -16.87 -5.09 -10.22
N GLY A 157 -16.42 -4.04 -10.89
CA GLY A 157 -17.25 -3.06 -11.57
C GLY A 157 -18.05 -2.11 -10.68
N VAL A 158 -17.61 -1.83 -9.44
CA VAL A 158 -18.28 -0.90 -8.52
C VAL A 158 -18.54 0.46 -9.19
N GLY A 159 -19.73 1.01 -9.01
CA GLY A 159 -20.13 2.30 -9.59
C GLY A 159 -20.73 2.15 -10.97
N PHE A 160 -19.95 1.77 -11.96
CA PHE A 160 -20.43 1.65 -13.35
C PHE A 160 -21.53 0.58 -13.49
N TYR A 161 -21.29 -0.62 -12.94
CA TYR A 161 -22.25 -1.73 -12.96
C TYR A 161 -23.17 -1.78 -11.74
N SER A 162 -23.18 -0.74 -10.92
CA SER A 162 -24.01 -0.67 -9.71
C SER A 162 -25.46 -0.26 -9.99
N ASN A 163 -25.85 -0.19 -11.25
CA ASN A 163 -27.19 0.20 -11.68
C ASN A 163 -28.08 -1.05 -11.83
N ASP A 164 -29.26 -1.07 -11.22
CA ASP A 164 -30.16 -2.21 -11.23
C ASP A 164 -30.76 -2.51 -12.62
N ASN A 165 -30.66 -1.55 -13.54
CA ASN A 165 -31.20 -1.68 -14.90
C ASN A 165 -30.15 -2.16 -15.92
N ASP A 166 -28.95 -2.51 -15.53
CA ASP A 166 -27.95 -2.99 -16.48
C ASP A 166 -28.16 -4.46 -16.87
N SER A 167 -27.49 -4.87 -17.97
CA SER A 167 -27.60 -6.22 -18.53
C SER A 167 -27.11 -7.34 -17.60
N LEU A 168 -26.36 -7.01 -16.55
CA LEU A 168 -25.86 -7.98 -15.58
C LEU A 168 -26.85 -8.28 -14.46
N SER A 169 -27.98 -7.57 -14.37
CA SER A 169 -28.97 -7.76 -13.30
C SER A 169 -29.48 -9.20 -13.20
N SER A 170 -29.59 -9.90 -14.34
CA SER A 170 -30.03 -11.31 -14.37
C SER A 170 -28.99 -12.26 -13.76
N THR A 171 -27.72 -12.01 -13.91
CA THR A 171 -26.63 -12.83 -13.38
C THR A 171 -26.39 -12.59 -11.88
N ARG A 172 -26.88 -11.48 -11.35
CA ARG A 172 -26.78 -11.11 -9.93
C ARG A 172 -27.90 -11.63 -9.04
N LYS A 173 -29.01 -12.10 -9.63
CA LYS A 173 -30.22 -12.55 -8.89
C LYS A 173 -29.96 -13.57 -7.79
N PRO A 174 -29.10 -14.59 -7.97
CA PRO A 174 -28.82 -15.56 -6.92
C PRO A 174 -28.11 -14.96 -5.70
N VAL A 175 -27.43 -13.81 -5.86
CA VAL A 175 -26.72 -13.10 -4.78
C VAL A 175 -27.53 -11.87 -4.40
N TYR A 176 -28.32 -11.96 -3.35
CA TYR A 176 -29.14 -10.83 -2.91
C TYR A 176 -28.26 -9.73 -2.32
N ILE A 177 -28.36 -8.53 -2.88
CA ILE A 177 -27.81 -7.29 -2.37
C ILE A 177 -28.91 -6.23 -2.46
N ASP A 178 -29.28 -5.66 -1.33
CA ASP A 178 -30.32 -4.63 -1.25
C ASP A 178 -29.94 -3.37 -2.06
N LYS A 179 -28.67 -2.96 -1.93
CA LYS A 179 -28.15 -1.80 -2.64
C LYS A 179 -26.67 -1.94 -2.96
N TRP A 180 -26.31 -1.91 -4.23
CA TRP A 180 -24.92 -1.86 -4.67
C TRP A 180 -24.26 -0.54 -4.30
N ALA A 181 -23.00 -0.60 -3.84
CA ALA A 181 -22.21 0.60 -3.58
C ALA A 181 -21.89 1.36 -4.87
N LYS A 182 -21.82 2.69 -4.81
CA LYS A 182 -21.45 3.54 -5.95
C LYS A 182 -19.95 3.74 -6.12
N ASN A 183 -19.19 3.53 -5.06
CA ASN A 183 -17.75 3.57 -5.01
C ASN A 183 -17.26 2.71 -3.83
N VAL A 184 -15.97 2.49 -3.79
CA VAL A 184 -15.28 1.95 -2.62
C VAL A 184 -14.31 2.99 -2.07
N VAL A 185 -14.14 2.99 -0.74
CA VAL A 185 -13.24 3.91 -0.03
C VAL A 185 -12.34 3.11 0.89
N TRP A 186 -11.05 3.36 0.80
CA TRP A 186 -10.05 2.80 1.69
C TRP A 186 -9.29 3.91 2.41
N GLU A 187 -8.94 3.68 3.66
CA GLU A 187 -8.18 4.61 4.48
C GLU A 187 -7.04 3.89 5.19
N GLN A 188 -5.86 4.49 5.16
CA GLN A 188 -4.64 3.98 5.78
C GLN A 188 -3.95 5.06 6.58
N ASP A 189 -3.59 4.76 7.85
CA ASP A 189 -2.66 5.59 8.62
C ASP A 189 -1.26 5.40 8.05
N ILE A 190 -0.68 6.49 7.56
CA ILE A 190 0.64 6.54 6.94
C ILE A 190 1.58 7.50 7.69
N THR A 191 1.30 7.74 8.96
CA THR A 191 2.08 8.64 9.81
C THR A 191 3.57 8.28 9.83
N ASP A 192 3.89 6.99 9.87
CA ASP A 192 5.26 6.50 9.83
C ASP A 192 6.01 6.88 8.54
N LEU A 193 5.28 7.21 7.48
CA LEU A 193 5.82 7.59 6.16
C LEU A 193 5.87 9.11 5.92
N TYR A 194 5.55 9.94 6.93
CA TYR A 194 5.52 11.40 6.77
C TYR A 194 6.83 11.97 6.22
N SER A 195 7.98 11.45 6.65
CA SER A 195 9.30 11.90 6.16
C SER A 195 9.49 11.77 4.65
N MET A 196 8.77 10.86 4.02
CA MET A 196 8.77 10.71 2.57
C MET A 196 7.88 11.73 1.86
N LEU A 197 6.88 12.28 2.57
CA LEU A 197 5.88 13.22 2.03
C LEU A 197 6.23 14.68 2.31
N GLU A 198 7.01 14.97 3.37
CA GLU A 198 7.32 16.35 3.78
C GLU A 198 8.00 17.15 2.66
N ARG A 199 7.71 18.48 2.62
CA ARG A 199 8.17 19.38 1.56
C ARG A 199 7.64 18.92 0.21
N GLU A 200 8.50 18.54 -0.72
CA GLU A 200 8.13 18.08 -2.06
C GLU A 200 8.21 16.56 -2.16
N ALA A 201 7.18 15.94 -2.73
CA ALA A 201 7.14 14.51 -3.01
C ALA A 201 6.32 14.23 -4.27
N TYR A 202 6.60 13.12 -4.94
CA TYR A 202 5.75 12.57 -5.99
C TYR A 202 4.91 11.43 -5.42
N VAL A 203 3.59 11.56 -5.49
CA VAL A 203 2.63 10.57 -5.05
C VAL A 203 1.84 10.06 -6.24
N GLY A 204 1.64 8.76 -6.34
CA GLY A 204 0.96 8.14 -7.47
C GLY A 204 -0.09 7.11 -7.08
N ILE A 205 -0.93 6.77 -8.06
CA ILE A 205 -1.81 5.60 -8.05
C ILE A 205 -1.49 4.78 -9.29
N PHE A 206 -1.31 3.49 -9.09
CA PHE A 206 -1.22 2.47 -10.13
C PHE A 206 -2.41 1.53 -10.02
N ILE A 207 -2.98 1.13 -11.15
CA ILE A 207 -3.96 0.05 -11.26
C ILE A 207 -3.56 -0.83 -12.45
N ASP A 208 -3.51 -2.14 -12.24
CA ASP A 208 -3.17 -3.10 -13.29
C ASP A 208 -4.35 -3.37 -14.25
N THR A 209 -4.95 -2.28 -14.73
CA THR A 209 -6.02 -2.34 -15.74
C THR A 209 -5.44 -2.43 -17.14
N TRP A 210 -6.15 -3.15 -18.01
CA TRP A 210 -5.78 -3.35 -19.41
C TRP A 210 -6.94 -2.94 -20.34
N THR A 211 -7.87 -2.16 -19.81
CA THR A 211 -9.01 -1.65 -20.58
C THR A 211 -8.95 -0.14 -20.77
N PRO A 212 -9.44 0.39 -21.92
CA PRO A 212 -9.45 1.83 -22.16
C PRO A 212 -10.46 2.56 -21.26
N GLU A 213 -11.45 1.88 -20.72
CA GLU A 213 -12.41 2.42 -19.77
C GLU A 213 -11.79 2.64 -18.42
N GLY A 214 -11.12 1.61 -17.86
CA GLY A 214 -10.42 1.63 -16.58
C GLY A 214 -11.28 2.02 -15.39
N TYR A 215 -10.69 2.88 -14.55
CA TYR A 215 -11.27 3.34 -13.28
C TYR A 215 -11.16 4.85 -13.14
N VAL A 216 -11.89 5.39 -12.17
CA VAL A 216 -11.78 6.77 -11.70
C VAL A 216 -11.36 6.75 -10.25
N ALA A 217 -10.24 7.42 -9.94
CA ALA A 217 -9.64 7.44 -8.62
C ALA A 217 -9.53 8.86 -8.05
N SER A 218 -9.76 8.97 -6.74
CA SER A 218 -9.45 10.17 -5.95
C SER A 218 -8.52 9.80 -4.81
N LEU A 219 -7.58 10.68 -4.47
CA LEU A 219 -6.69 10.56 -3.33
C LEU A 219 -6.72 11.83 -2.51
N VAL A 220 -6.98 11.68 -1.22
CA VAL A 220 -6.88 12.74 -0.22
C VAL A 220 -5.82 12.35 0.80
N LEU A 221 -4.98 13.30 1.19
CA LEU A 221 -4.12 13.21 2.35
C LEU A 221 -4.66 14.13 3.44
N ASP A 222 -5.05 13.55 4.56
CA ASP A 222 -5.47 14.29 5.75
C ASP A 222 -4.30 14.33 6.73
N ILE A 223 -3.89 15.56 7.11
CA ILE A 223 -2.79 15.82 8.03
C ILE A 223 -3.36 16.54 9.25
N GLU A 224 -3.26 15.90 10.40
CA GLU A 224 -3.63 16.45 11.70
C GLU A 224 -2.37 16.81 12.48
N GLU A 225 -2.13 18.08 12.75
CA GLU A 225 -1.00 18.55 13.57
C GLU A 225 -1.36 18.49 15.05
N SER A 226 -0.45 17.95 15.88
CA SER A 226 -0.64 17.93 17.33
C SER A 226 -0.67 19.33 17.90
N GLN A 227 -1.72 19.62 18.69
CA GLN A 227 -1.86 20.87 19.42
C GLN A 227 -1.21 20.83 20.81
N ILE A 228 -0.86 19.63 21.30
CA ILE A 228 -0.33 19.41 22.63
C ILE A 228 1.19 19.34 22.55
N GLY A 229 1.83 20.28 23.24
CA GLY A 229 3.20 20.13 23.68
C GLY A 229 4.28 20.62 22.73
N VAL A 230 5.39 20.79 23.36
CA VAL A 230 6.67 21.30 22.90
C VAL A 230 7.47 20.22 22.16
N ASP A 231 6.90 19.03 22.00
CA ASP A 231 7.60 17.91 21.42
C ASP A 231 7.80 18.10 19.91
N ALA A 232 9.06 18.25 19.55
CA ALA A 232 9.46 18.23 18.14
C ALA A 232 8.95 16.95 17.47
N ILE A 233 8.58 17.09 16.20
CA ILE A 233 8.23 15.92 15.39
C ILE A 233 9.33 14.86 15.47
N LYS A 234 8.95 13.66 15.85
CA LYS A 234 9.83 12.49 15.76
C LYS A 234 9.83 12.01 14.32
N GLN A 235 10.80 12.49 13.56
CA GLN A 235 10.95 12.06 12.19
C GLN A 235 11.42 10.60 12.16
N LYS A 236 10.70 9.78 11.41
CA LYS A 236 11.09 8.40 11.15
C LYS A 236 11.92 8.32 9.87
N HIS A 237 12.90 7.45 9.89
CA HIS A 237 13.55 7.04 8.66
C HIS A 237 12.76 5.90 8.02
N VAL A 238 12.68 5.91 6.69
CA VAL A 238 12.07 4.83 5.90
C VAL A 238 13.12 4.29 4.95
N GLU A 239 13.40 3.00 5.06
CA GLU A 239 14.36 2.28 4.21
C GLU A 239 13.62 1.27 3.34
N PRO A 240 13.38 1.57 2.05
CA PRO A 240 12.76 0.64 1.11
C PRO A 240 13.69 -0.55 0.84
N LEU A 241 13.14 -1.77 0.86
CA LEU A 241 13.90 -3.02 0.65
C LEU A 241 13.55 -3.70 -0.66
N ILE A 242 12.27 -3.97 -0.87
CA ILE A 242 11.74 -4.72 -2.02
C ILE A 242 10.36 -4.17 -2.39
N ASN A 243 10.08 -4.13 -3.69
CA ASN A 243 8.72 -3.94 -4.20
C ASN A 243 8.56 -4.68 -5.53
N THR A 244 7.71 -5.71 -5.55
CA THR A 244 7.45 -6.52 -6.74
C THR A 244 6.20 -6.09 -7.51
N VAL A 245 5.56 -4.97 -7.14
CA VAL A 245 4.52 -4.37 -7.97
C VAL A 245 5.15 -3.86 -9.27
N TYR A 246 4.66 -4.34 -10.40
CA TYR A 246 5.25 -4.10 -11.72
C TYR A 246 4.74 -2.79 -12.36
N TYR A 247 5.02 -1.67 -11.74
CA TYR A 247 4.57 -0.35 -12.18
C TYR A 247 4.89 -0.02 -13.63
N MET A 248 6.05 -0.45 -14.13
CA MET A 248 6.54 -0.16 -15.48
C MET A 248 6.84 -1.43 -16.29
N GLY A 249 6.05 -2.47 -16.10
CA GLY A 249 6.17 -3.71 -16.87
C GLY A 249 7.35 -4.62 -16.46
N GLN A 250 7.89 -4.45 -15.25
CA GLN A 250 8.83 -5.43 -14.69
C GLN A 250 8.13 -6.78 -14.62
N THR A 251 8.74 -7.81 -15.16
CA THR A 251 8.16 -9.15 -15.18
C THR A 251 9.08 -10.14 -14.47
N TYR A 252 8.65 -10.67 -13.35
CA TYR A 252 9.32 -11.72 -12.56
C TYR A 252 8.28 -12.54 -11.81
N PRO A 253 7.24 -12.98 -12.49
CA PRO A 253 6.05 -13.46 -11.79
C PRO A 253 6.35 -14.64 -10.88
N ASP A 254 7.17 -15.59 -11.28
CA ASP A 254 7.44 -16.82 -10.56
C ASP A 254 8.75 -16.82 -9.74
N ILE A 255 9.29 -15.64 -9.38
CA ILE A 255 10.60 -15.56 -8.70
C ILE A 255 10.64 -16.38 -7.40
N PHE A 256 9.58 -16.34 -6.60
CA PHE A 256 9.53 -17.03 -5.32
C PHE A 256 9.36 -18.55 -5.46
N ALA A 257 8.87 -19.03 -6.60
CA ALA A 257 8.87 -20.45 -6.92
C ALA A 257 10.26 -20.98 -7.33
N ARG A 258 11.15 -20.09 -7.79
CA ARG A 258 12.50 -20.45 -8.22
C ARG A 258 13.52 -20.37 -7.09
N LYS A 259 13.38 -19.35 -6.21
CA LYS A 259 14.35 -19.13 -5.13
C LYS A 259 13.86 -18.09 -4.13
N ASP A 260 14.50 -18.08 -2.98
CA ASP A 260 14.41 -17.00 -2.01
C ASP A 260 15.01 -15.71 -2.57
N VAL A 261 14.45 -14.57 -2.17
CA VAL A 261 14.91 -13.25 -2.58
C VAL A 261 15.54 -12.55 -1.41
N SER A 262 16.81 -12.16 -1.54
CA SER A 262 17.57 -11.48 -0.48
C SER A 262 18.06 -10.11 -0.92
N THR A 263 18.12 -9.18 0.03
CA THR A 263 18.77 -7.87 -0.12
C THR A 263 19.47 -7.46 1.16
N THR A 264 20.42 -6.52 1.06
CA THR A 264 21.13 -5.99 2.20
C THR A 264 20.65 -4.59 2.54
N PHE A 265 20.69 -4.24 3.82
CA PHE A 265 20.39 -2.90 4.32
C PHE A 265 21.31 -2.56 5.50
N ASN A 266 21.35 -1.28 5.87
CA ASN A 266 22.21 -0.81 6.97
C ASN A 266 21.36 -0.10 8.03
N ILE A 267 21.55 -0.47 9.29
CA ILE A 267 20.97 0.21 10.44
C ILE A 267 22.04 1.15 11.03
N PRO A 268 21.80 2.47 11.03
CA PRO A 268 22.77 3.42 11.57
C PRO A 268 22.81 3.38 13.10
N ALA A 269 23.94 3.82 13.66
CA ALA A 269 24.06 4.03 15.10
C ALA A 269 22.95 4.95 15.62
N GLY A 270 22.36 4.57 16.76
CA GLY A 270 21.29 5.34 17.40
C GLY A 270 19.89 5.12 16.88
N ALA A 271 19.67 4.32 15.85
CA ALA A 271 18.33 3.93 15.37
C ALA A 271 17.56 3.22 16.50
N ARG A 272 16.30 3.60 16.69
CA ARG A 272 15.42 3.03 17.74
C ARG A 272 14.10 2.59 17.14
N ASN A 273 13.42 1.68 17.83
CA ASN A 273 12.08 1.21 17.46
C ASN A 273 11.99 0.73 16.01
N VAL A 274 13.02 -0.02 15.58
CA VAL A 274 13.07 -0.56 14.22
C VAL A 274 11.91 -1.52 14.01
N LYS A 275 11.15 -1.31 12.92
CA LYS A 275 10.03 -2.15 12.51
C LYS A 275 10.15 -2.49 11.04
N LEU A 276 9.81 -3.71 10.70
CA LEU A 276 9.55 -4.13 9.34
C LEU A 276 8.05 -3.93 9.04
N LYS A 277 7.75 -3.32 7.90
CA LYS A 277 6.41 -3.28 7.30
C LYS A 277 6.42 -4.18 6.06
N TYR A 278 5.51 -5.13 6.01
CA TYR A 278 5.42 -6.12 4.95
C TYR A 278 4.00 -6.18 4.38
N ILE A 279 3.86 -5.92 3.09
CA ILE A 279 2.60 -5.96 2.34
C ILE A 279 2.72 -7.07 1.32
N VAL A 280 1.78 -8.01 1.30
CA VAL A 280 1.83 -9.17 0.43
C VAL A 280 0.46 -9.58 -0.07
N THR A 281 0.38 -9.99 -1.33
CA THR A 281 -0.79 -10.64 -1.96
C THR A 281 -0.34 -11.66 -2.97
N GLY A 282 -0.99 -12.83 -2.98
CA GLY A 282 -0.76 -13.90 -3.97
C GLY A 282 -1.78 -13.83 -5.09
N HIS A 283 -1.35 -14.06 -6.31
CA HIS A 283 -2.14 -13.94 -7.53
C HIS A 283 -1.89 -15.13 -8.45
N GLY A 284 -2.92 -15.52 -9.18
CA GLY A 284 -2.96 -16.68 -10.06
C GLY A 284 -4.31 -17.36 -9.92
N GLY A 285 -5.29 -16.92 -10.73
CA GLY A 285 -6.70 -17.27 -10.59
C GLY A 285 -7.11 -18.63 -11.15
N HIS A 286 -6.15 -19.44 -11.63
CA HIS A 286 -6.41 -20.77 -12.13
C HIS A 286 -6.42 -21.84 -11.02
N SER A 287 -6.82 -23.05 -11.36
CA SER A 287 -6.89 -24.18 -10.41
C SER A 287 -5.53 -24.43 -9.74
N GLY A 288 -5.49 -24.34 -8.41
CA GLY A 288 -4.27 -24.52 -7.62
C GLY A 288 -3.30 -23.33 -7.67
N GLY A 289 -3.68 -22.20 -8.29
CA GLY A 289 -2.85 -21.00 -8.37
C GLY A 289 -2.60 -20.35 -7.01
N ASP A 290 -1.59 -19.52 -6.95
CA ASP A 290 -1.16 -18.84 -5.71
C ASP A 290 -2.23 -17.93 -5.09
N GLU A 291 -3.28 -17.57 -5.84
CA GLU A 291 -4.40 -16.79 -5.37
C GLU A 291 -5.33 -17.56 -4.42
N PHE A 292 -5.62 -18.83 -4.73
CA PHE A 292 -6.64 -19.64 -4.06
C PHE A 292 -6.09 -20.79 -3.21
N VAL A 293 -4.80 -20.82 -2.97
CA VAL A 293 -4.14 -21.82 -2.12
C VAL A 293 -3.32 -21.14 -1.05
N GLU A 294 -3.53 -21.56 0.20
CA GLU A 294 -2.75 -21.08 1.33
C GLU A 294 -1.27 -21.39 1.15
N LYS A 295 -0.42 -20.36 1.19
CA LYS A 295 1.02 -20.44 1.05
C LYS A 295 1.72 -19.75 2.21
N ARG A 296 2.73 -20.39 2.76
CA ARG A 296 3.53 -19.85 3.85
C ARG A 296 4.49 -18.79 3.34
N ASN A 297 4.53 -17.65 4.05
CA ASN A 297 5.50 -16.60 3.84
C ASN A 297 6.47 -16.56 5.03
N ILE A 298 7.76 -16.57 4.75
CA ILE A 298 8.83 -16.57 5.74
C ILE A 298 9.77 -15.41 5.46
N ILE A 299 10.07 -14.62 6.49
CA ILE A 299 11.08 -13.56 6.41
C ILE A 299 12.13 -13.83 7.48
N SER A 300 13.39 -13.81 7.07
CA SER A 300 14.52 -13.93 7.97
C SER A 300 15.49 -12.76 7.81
N ILE A 301 16.15 -12.39 8.93
CA ILE A 301 17.22 -11.40 8.97
C ILE A 301 18.44 -12.09 9.54
N ASP A 302 19.56 -12.05 8.81
CA ASP A 302 20.82 -12.71 9.14
C ASP A 302 20.62 -14.22 9.44
N GLY A 303 19.74 -14.86 8.67
CA GLY A 303 19.38 -16.27 8.81
C GLY A 303 18.45 -16.59 9.98
N LYS A 304 18.02 -15.59 10.78
CA LYS A 304 17.05 -15.77 11.85
C LYS A 304 15.64 -15.39 11.38
N GLU A 305 14.69 -16.30 11.54
CA GLU A 305 13.29 -16.05 11.23
C GLU A 305 12.71 -14.93 12.11
N VAL A 306 12.11 -13.91 11.48
CA VAL A 306 11.46 -12.79 12.13
C VAL A 306 9.96 -12.74 11.85
N LEU A 307 9.50 -13.39 10.78
CA LEU A 307 8.08 -13.53 10.44
C LEU A 307 7.87 -14.87 9.74
N ASN A 308 6.80 -15.57 10.14
CA ASN A 308 6.37 -16.82 9.51
C ASN A 308 4.85 -16.92 9.65
N PHE A 309 4.12 -16.78 8.54
CA PHE A 309 2.66 -16.79 8.55
C PHE A 309 2.10 -17.19 7.19
N ILE A 310 0.80 -17.48 7.17
CA ILE A 310 0.05 -17.71 5.94
C ILE A 310 -0.81 -16.47 5.69
N PRO A 311 -0.52 -15.68 4.64
CA PRO A 311 -1.33 -14.52 4.26
C PRO A 311 -2.62 -14.98 3.58
N TRP A 312 -3.71 -15.09 4.37
CA TRP A 312 -4.99 -15.60 3.89
C TRP A 312 -6.17 -14.75 4.36
N ARG A 313 -7.20 -14.68 3.53
CA ARG A 313 -8.47 -14.02 3.85
C ARG A 313 -9.65 -14.91 3.46
N ASP A 314 -10.59 -15.07 4.38
CA ASP A 314 -11.83 -15.82 4.23
C ASP A 314 -13.09 -14.96 4.44
N ASP A 315 -12.91 -13.66 4.58
CA ASP A 315 -13.97 -12.68 4.82
C ASP A 315 -14.47 -11.97 3.55
N CYS A 316 -14.13 -12.48 2.35
CA CYS A 316 -14.39 -11.82 1.07
C CYS A 316 -15.88 -11.57 0.80
N ALA A 317 -16.77 -12.41 1.32
CA ALA A 317 -18.21 -12.19 1.22
C ALA A 317 -18.69 -10.87 1.86
N SER A 318 -17.93 -10.31 2.82
CA SER A 318 -18.25 -9.01 3.44
C SER A 318 -18.13 -7.83 2.47
N PHE A 319 -17.39 -8.00 1.38
CA PHE A 319 -17.18 -7.01 0.32
C PHE A 319 -18.18 -7.14 -0.85
N ARG A 320 -19.10 -8.10 -0.80
CA ARG A 320 -20.05 -8.42 -1.88
C ARG A 320 -20.74 -7.20 -2.46
N ARG A 321 -21.16 -6.23 -1.63
CA ARG A 321 -21.86 -5.00 -2.07
C ARG A 321 -21.05 -4.12 -3.02
N PHE A 322 -19.74 -4.31 -3.09
CA PHE A 322 -18.85 -3.58 -3.99
C PHE A 322 -18.64 -4.30 -5.32
N ASN A 323 -19.14 -5.52 -5.48
CA ASN A 323 -18.84 -6.42 -6.59
C ASN A 323 -20.05 -6.70 -7.51
N PRO A 324 -20.67 -5.66 -8.14
CA PRO A 324 -21.88 -5.85 -8.94
C PRO A 324 -21.66 -6.66 -10.21
N ALA A 325 -20.46 -6.68 -10.77
CA ALA A 325 -20.13 -7.39 -12.01
C ALA A 325 -19.51 -8.78 -11.79
N THR A 326 -19.50 -9.27 -10.54
CA THR A 326 -18.96 -10.61 -10.23
C THR A 326 -19.73 -11.73 -10.91
N GLY A 327 -19.05 -12.81 -11.31
CA GLY A 327 -19.71 -14.05 -11.73
C GLY A 327 -20.40 -14.72 -10.54
N VAL A 328 -21.59 -15.27 -10.79
CA VAL A 328 -22.37 -15.99 -9.77
C VAL A 328 -22.78 -17.35 -10.33
N TRP A 329 -22.63 -18.39 -9.51
CA TRP A 329 -23.12 -19.74 -9.79
C TRP A 329 -23.78 -20.35 -8.56
N LEU A 330 -24.55 -21.41 -8.77
CA LEU A 330 -25.16 -22.20 -7.71
C LEU A 330 -24.29 -23.41 -7.42
N ARG A 331 -24.17 -23.73 -6.12
CA ARG A 331 -23.45 -24.87 -5.61
C ARG A 331 -24.37 -25.63 -4.63
N GLU A 332 -24.40 -26.95 -4.73
CA GLU A 332 -25.10 -27.78 -3.74
C GLU A 332 -24.29 -27.86 -2.44
N ARG A 333 -25.00 -27.68 -1.34
CA ARG A 333 -24.46 -27.82 0.00
C ARG A 333 -25.43 -28.49 0.95
N LEU A 334 -24.91 -29.32 1.85
CA LEU A 334 -25.70 -29.91 2.93
C LEU A 334 -25.92 -28.85 4.03
N ALA A 335 -27.14 -28.35 4.15
CA ALA A 335 -27.53 -27.39 5.16
C ALA A 335 -28.28 -28.07 6.31
N ALA A 336 -28.03 -27.61 7.55
CA ALA A 336 -28.74 -28.02 8.72
C ALA A 336 -29.90 -27.07 9.01
N TYR A 337 -31.04 -27.62 9.50
CA TYR A 337 -32.18 -26.83 9.92
C TYR A 337 -32.96 -27.55 11.05
N ILE A 338 -33.78 -26.80 11.77
CA ILE A 338 -34.70 -27.35 12.77
C ILE A 338 -36.06 -27.57 12.13
N GLY A 339 -36.45 -28.83 11.95
CA GLY A 339 -37.74 -29.23 11.44
C GLY A 339 -38.66 -29.77 12.55
N LYS A 340 -39.85 -30.26 12.19
CA LYS A 340 -40.84 -30.81 13.15
C LYS A 340 -40.35 -32.00 13.98
N GLY A 341 -39.26 -32.67 13.52
CA GLY A 341 -38.62 -33.79 14.24
C GLY A 341 -37.30 -33.42 14.93
N GLY A 342 -36.97 -32.13 15.10
CA GLY A 342 -35.71 -31.69 15.65
C GLY A 342 -34.69 -31.37 14.57
N TYR A 343 -33.40 -31.63 14.84
CA TYR A 343 -32.30 -31.36 13.91
C TYR A 343 -32.37 -32.25 12.67
N GLN A 344 -32.35 -31.61 11.49
CA GLN A 344 -32.42 -32.26 10.21
C GLN A 344 -31.38 -31.65 9.24
N LYS A 345 -31.08 -32.38 8.16
CA LYS A 345 -30.20 -31.91 7.08
C LYS A 345 -30.89 -32.09 5.74
N LYS A 346 -30.66 -31.14 4.82
CA LYS A 346 -31.08 -31.24 3.42
C LYS A 346 -30.03 -30.64 2.50
N LEU A 347 -30.00 -31.11 1.28
CA LEU A 347 -29.26 -30.45 0.19
C LEU A 347 -30.01 -29.18 -0.21
N VAL A 348 -29.28 -28.09 -0.32
CA VAL A 348 -29.75 -26.80 -0.78
C VAL A 348 -28.81 -26.25 -1.84
N GLU A 349 -29.34 -25.55 -2.81
CA GLU A 349 -28.53 -24.74 -3.72
C GLU A 349 -28.18 -23.43 -3.05
N GLU A 350 -26.89 -23.13 -2.97
CA GLU A 350 -26.33 -21.91 -2.39
C GLU A 350 -25.72 -21.05 -3.47
N PRO A 351 -26.09 -19.76 -3.60
CA PRO A 351 -25.43 -18.85 -4.52
C PRO A 351 -24.01 -18.56 -4.05
N LEU A 352 -23.04 -18.70 -4.96
CA LEU A 352 -21.64 -18.40 -4.73
C LEU A 352 -21.18 -17.35 -5.75
N ALA A 353 -20.75 -16.20 -5.28
CA ALA A 353 -20.12 -15.19 -6.12
C ALA A 353 -18.59 -15.43 -6.16
N SER A 354 -17.96 -15.23 -7.31
CA SER A 354 -16.51 -15.35 -7.43
C SER A 354 -15.75 -14.37 -6.53
N SER A 355 -16.36 -13.21 -6.25
CA SER A 355 -15.85 -12.24 -5.28
C SER A 355 -15.83 -12.73 -3.83
N ASP A 356 -16.57 -13.79 -3.52
CA ASP A 356 -16.70 -14.31 -2.14
C ASP A 356 -15.62 -15.35 -1.80
N LEU A 357 -14.89 -15.82 -2.80
CA LEU A 357 -13.85 -16.85 -2.60
C LEU A 357 -12.71 -16.31 -1.74
N SER A 358 -12.29 -17.13 -0.80
CA SER A 358 -11.09 -16.87 0.03
C SER A 358 -9.84 -16.77 -0.85
N ARG A 359 -8.92 -15.89 -0.50
CA ARG A 359 -7.73 -15.58 -1.31
C ARG A 359 -6.49 -15.29 -0.46
N SER A 360 -5.35 -15.30 -1.11
CA SER A 360 -4.04 -14.99 -0.52
C SER A 360 -3.93 -13.51 -0.15
N ASN A 361 -4.45 -13.16 1.02
CA ASN A 361 -4.40 -11.86 1.71
C ASN A 361 -5.14 -10.70 1.04
N TRP A 362 -6.10 -10.96 0.16
CA TRP A 362 -6.90 -9.91 -0.44
C TRP A 362 -8.33 -10.37 -0.76
N CYS A 363 -9.24 -9.41 -0.95
CA CYS A 363 -10.58 -9.65 -1.47
C CYS A 363 -10.91 -8.55 -2.48
N PRO A 364 -11.71 -8.83 -3.53
CA PRO A 364 -12.17 -7.80 -4.44
C PRO A 364 -12.92 -6.69 -3.70
N GLY A 365 -12.36 -5.47 -3.70
CA GLY A 365 -12.88 -4.32 -2.95
C GLY A 365 -12.24 -4.09 -1.58
N SER A 366 -11.26 -4.91 -1.16
CA SER A 366 -10.54 -4.69 0.09
C SER A 366 -9.25 -3.88 -0.10
N ASP A 367 -8.78 -3.28 0.98
CA ASP A 367 -7.38 -2.89 1.11
C ASP A 367 -6.54 -4.02 1.72
N VAL A 368 -5.23 -3.87 1.64
CA VAL A 368 -4.25 -4.81 2.20
C VAL A 368 -3.38 -4.06 3.19
N LYS A 369 -3.57 -4.36 4.48
CA LYS A 369 -2.81 -3.72 5.55
C LYS A 369 -1.40 -4.29 5.64
N PRO A 370 -0.38 -3.45 5.94
CA PRO A 370 0.96 -3.94 6.24
C PRO A 370 0.95 -4.84 7.48
N VAL A 371 1.64 -5.96 7.41
CA VAL A 371 2.05 -6.73 8.59
C VAL A 371 3.24 -6.00 9.22
N GLU A 372 3.15 -5.70 10.52
CA GLU A 372 4.20 -5.01 11.27
C GLU A 372 4.96 -5.99 12.14
N VAL A 373 6.28 -5.99 12.01
CA VAL A 373 7.17 -6.79 12.85
C VAL A 373 8.13 -5.87 13.58
N ALA A 374 8.07 -5.84 14.91
CA ALA A 374 9.05 -5.13 15.72
C ALA A 374 10.37 -5.90 15.75
N LEU A 375 11.48 -5.19 15.59
CA LEU A 375 12.83 -5.75 15.53
C LEU A 375 13.71 -5.20 16.67
N PRO A 376 13.36 -5.44 17.95
CA PRO A 376 14.02 -4.78 19.09
C PRO A 376 15.47 -5.22 19.29
N SER A 377 15.86 -6.37 18.76
CA SER A 377 17.22 -6.92 18.87
C SER A 377 18.10 -6.66 17.65
N LEU A 378 17.58 -5.91 16.66
CA LEU A 378 18.36 -5.56 15.47
C LEU A 378 19.35 -4.44 15.83
N GLY A 379 20.66 -4.76 15.79
CA GLY A 379 21.74 -3.83 16.09
C GLY A 379 22.08 -2.86 14.96
N GLU A 380 23.06 -2.01 15.17
CA GLU A 380 23.67 -1.20 14.13
C GLU A 380 24.52 -2.07 13.19
N GLY A 381 24.67 -1.64 11.94
CA GLY A 381 25.50 -2.31 10.94
C GLY A 381 24.72 -2.85 9.75
N SER A 382 25.42 -3.63 8.94
CA SER A 382 24.88 -4.24 7.73
C SER A 382 24.18 -5.55 8.04
N HIS A 383 22.97 -5.73 7.50
CA HIS A 383 22.14 -6.90 7.67
C HIS A 383 21.65 -7.43 6.32
N THR A 384 21.33 -8.71 6.27
CA THR A 384 20.70 -9.34 5.10
C THR A 384 19.29 -9.78 5.47
N ILE A 385 18.29 -9.31 4.70
CA ILE A 385 16.92 -9.80 4.80
C ILE A 385 16.62 -10.75 3.63
N THR A 386 15.92 -11.83 3.92
CA THR A 386 15.52 -12.84 2.95
C THR A 386 14.01 -13.06 3.02
N PHE A 387 13.37 -13.03 1.86
CA PHE A 387 11.95 -13.32 1.64
C PHE A 387 11.82 -14.67 0.96
N SER A 388 11.04 -15.58 1.55
CA SER A 388 10.83 -16.95 1.07
C SER A 388 9.32 -17.26 1.03
N ILE A 389 8.88 -17.87 -0.07
CA ILE A 389 7.55 -18.49 -0.22
C ILE A 389 7.77 -19.89 -0.78
N PRO A 390 8.10 -20.86 0.07
CA PRO A 390 8.60 -22.18 -0.39
C PRO A 390 7.63 -22.93 -1.29
N GLU A 391 6.33 -22.66 -1.19
CA GLU A 391 5.26 -23.33 -1.92
C GLU A 391 4.71 -22.51 -3.09
N ALA A 392 5.36 -21.38 -3.43
CA ALA A 392 4.97 -20.55 -4.57
C ALA A 392 5.05 -21.37 -5.87
N GLN A 393 4.10 -21.12 -6.78
CA GLN A 393 4.00 -21.89 -8.01
C GLN A 393 4.76 -21.25 -9.17
N ASN A 394 5.34 -22.11 -10.02
CA ASN A 394 5.90 -21.69 -11.28
C ASN A 394 4.80 -21.30 -12.28
N ILE A 395 5.17 -20.55 -13.31
CA ILE A 395 4.33 -20.38 -14.49
C ILE A 395 4.26 -21.71 -15.22
N ILE A 396 3.04 -22.19 -15.45
CA ILE A 396 2.76 -23.42 -16.20
C ILE A 396 1.78 -23.07 -17.31
N ASP A 397 2.09 -23.43 -18.56
CA ASP A 397 1.19 -23.28 -19.72
C ASP A 397 0.57 -21.87 -19.88
N ASN A 398 1.36 -20.82 -19.67
CA ASN A 398 0.93 -19.41 -19.64
C ASN A 398 0.01 -19.02 -18.46
N GLU A 399 -0.20 -19.89 -17.50
CA GLU A 399 -0.88 -19.57 -16.26
C GLU A 399 0.06 -18.76 -15.33
N LEU A 400 -0.29 -17.49 -15.12
CA LEU A 400 0.53 -16.56 -14.38
C LEU A 400 0.30 -16.72 -12.88
N ASN A 401 1.32 -17.18 -12.16
CA ASN A 401 1.40 -17.14 -10.70
C ASN A 401 2.40 -16.09 -10.29
N HIS A 402 2.06 -15.23 -9.33
CA HIS A 402 2.97 -14.22 -8.83
C HIS A 402 2.59 -13.69 -7.45
N TRP A 403 3.57 -13.22 -6.73
CA TRP A 403 3.42 -12.57 -5.44
C TRP A 403 3.79 -11.09 -5.53
N LEU A 404 2.84 -10.22 -5.18
CA LEU A 404 3.09 -8.80 -5.03
C LEU A 404 3.52 -8.52 -3.60
N ILE A 405 4.81 -8.29 -3.40
CA ILE A 405 5.43 -8.01 -2.12
C ILE A 405 5.95 -6.57 -2.12
N SER A 406 5.72 -5.87 -1.04
CA SER A 406 6.38 -4.60 -0.73
C SER A 406 6.86 -4.63 0.72
N ALA A 407 8.14 -4.35 0.95
CA ALA A 407 8.68 -4.29 2.28
C ALA A 407 9.63 -3.10 2.46
N TYR A 408 9.54 -2.49 3.63
CA TYR A 408 10.40 -1.40 4.05
C TYR A 408 10.58 -1.41 5.58
N LEU A 409 11.70 -0.88 6.03
CA LEU A 409 11.95 -0.65 7.45
C LEU A 409 11.57 0.78 7.83
N VAL A 410 11.15 0.93 9.07
CA VAL A 410 10.90 2.22 9.69
C VAL A 410 11.57 2.25 11.06
N TRP A 411 12.25 3.35 11.38
CA TRP A 411 12.83 3.55 12.72
C TRP A 411 12.86 5.03 13.11
N ASP A 412 12.94 5.29 14.41
CA ASP A 412 13.15 6.64 14.94
C ASP A 412 14.61 7.04 14.77
N LYS A 413 14.84 8.28 14.29
CA LYS A 413 16.18 8.87 14.14
C LYS A 413 16.76 9.32 15.46
#